data_904625fe3eb2e8b75656d4d16581ded3
#
_entry.id   904625fe3eb2e8b75656d4d16581ded3
#
_cell.length_a   1.000
_cell.length_b   1.000
_cell.length_c   1.000
_cell.angle_alpha   90.00
_cell.angle_beta   90.00
_cell.angle_gamma   90.00
#
_symmetry.space_group_name_H-M   'P 1'
#
loop_
_entity.id
_entity.type
_entity.pdbx_description
1 polymer ?
#
loop_
_entity_poly.entity_id
_entity_poly.type
_entity_poly.pdbx_seq_one_letter_code
_entity_poly.pdbx_strand_id
1 'polypeptide(L)'
;MTKATGSFDILSGNEDTYETGDGGARLAHAWGDQKFGGDITGDGNVHWLITYAADKTARLVGLQRIKGSIGGRSGSFVIEASADHTGKSSYGSWSIVEDSGTGDLAGITGTGSFDAPGGPKATYELNYELG
;
A
#
# COMPACT_ATOMS: atom_id res chain seq x y z
N MET A 1 17.16 -6.21 -11.92
CA MET A 1 16.08 -5.87 -11.01
C MET A 1 16.56 -6.00 -9.57
N THR A 2 16.28 -5.02 -8.75
CA THR A 2 16.73 -4.97 -7.36
C THR A 2 15.56 -5.26 -6.41
N LYS A 3 15.81 -6.07 -5.41
CA LYS A 3 14.80 -6.41 -4.41
C LYS A 3 14.97 -5.51 -3.19
N ALA A 4 13.88 -4.85 -2.78
CA ALA A 4 13.81 -4.10 -1.53
C ALA A 4 12.86 -4.82 -0.57
N THR A 5 13.28 -4.97 0.68
CA THR A 5 12.47 -5.58 1.71
C THR A 5 12.51 -4.75 2.97
N GLY A 6 11.50 -4.90 3.80
CA GLY A 6 11.42 -4.21 5.07
C GLY A 6 10.02 -4.24 5.64
N SER A 7 9.71 -3.25 6.44
CA SER A 7 8.40 -3.14 7.08
C SER A 7 7.93 -1.69 7.07
N PHE A 8 6.64 -1.49 7.31
CA PHE A 8 6.11 -0.17 7.56
C PHE A 8 5.15 -0.22 8.74
N ASP A 9 5.12 0.87 9.50
CA ASP A 9 4.21 1.06 10.61
C ASP A 9 2.98 1.81 10.12
N ILE A 10 1.81 1.35 10.51
CA ILE A 10 0.55 2.02 10.21
C ILE A 10 0.33 3.05 11.33
N LEU A 11 0.48 4.33 10.98
CA LEU A 11 0.43 5.42 11.97
C LEU A 11 -0.99 5.90 12.24
N SER A 12 -1.85 5.85 11.23
CA SER A 12 -3.25 6.26 11.34
C SER A 12 -4.10 5.49 10.36
N GLY A 13 -5.36 5.37 10.67
CA GLY A 13 -6.34 4.75 9.80
C GLY A 13 -7.70 5.38 10.00
N ASN A 14 -8.34 5.73 8.90
CA ASN A 14 -9.68 6.32 8.86
C ASN A 14 -10.49 5.56 7.84
N GLU A 15 -11.78 5.45 8.06
CA GLU A 15 -12.66 4.75 7.13
C GLU A 15 -14.05 5.36 7.16
N ASP A 16 -14.60 5.59 5.97
CA ASP A 16 -15.98 6.05 5.79
C ASP A 16 -16.72 5.06 4.88
N THR A 17 -17.84 4.57 5.36
CA THR A 17 -18.75 3.79 4.51
C THR A 17 -19.59 4.76 3.70
N TYR A 18 -19.62 4.61 2.37
CA TYR A 18 -20.40 5.50 1.51
C TYR A 18 -21.58 4.82 0.86
N GLU A 19 -21.68 3.50 0.96
CA GLU A 19 -22.85 2.76 0.46
C GLU A 19 -23.00 1.48 1.26
N THR A 20 -24.23 1.17 1.68
CA THR A 20 -24.54 -0.06 2.40
C THR A 20 -25.39 -0.98 1.53
N GLY A 21 -25.16 -2.28 1.67
CA GLY A 21 -25.92 -3.32 1.00
C GLY A 21 -26.56 -4.26 2.00
N ASP A 22 -27.05 -5.37 1.52
CA ASP A 22 -27.73 -6.37 2.33
C ASP A 22 -26.75 -7.22 3.14
N GLY A 23 -27.16 -7.64 4.33
CA GLY A 23 -26.42 -8.62 5.12
C GLY A 23 -25.08 -8.17 5.67
N GLY A 24 -24.84 -6.86 5.74
CA GLY A 24 -23.58 -6.31 6.21
C GLY A 24 -22.59 -6.00 5.10
N ALA A 25 -22.95 -6.23 3.85
CA ALA A 25 -22.13 -5.79 2.72
C ALA A 25 -22.09 -4.26 2.66
N ARG A 26 -20.95 -3.68 2.29
CA ARG A 26 -20.82 -2.21 2.20
C ARG A 26 -19.62 -1.83 1.35
N LEU A 27 -19.67 -0.60 0.83
CA LEU A 27 -18.54 0.03 0.14
C LEU A 27 -17.98 1.14 1.03
N ALA A 28 -16.67 1.23 1.10
CA ALA A 28 -16.01 2.18 1.98
C ALA A 28 -14.81 2.82 1.31
N HIS A 29 -14.42 3.99 1.82
CA HIS A 29 -13.16 4.66 1.53
C HIS A 29 -12.34 4.69 2.82
N ALA A 30 -11.10 4.22 2.75
CA ALA A 30 -10.18 4.26 3.88
C ALA A 30 -8.90 4.99 3.50
N TRP A 31 -8.29 5.65 4.47
CA TRP A 31 -7.03 6.38 4.22
C TRP A 31 -6.20 6.42 5.49
N GLY A 32 -4.90 6.58 5.32
CA GLY A 32 -4.01 6.67 6.47
C GLY A 32 -2.58 6.94 6.09
N ASP A 33 -1.78 7.17 7.11
CA ASP A 33 -0.35 7.45 6.99
C ASP A 33 0.46 6.27 7.49
N GLN A 34 1.66 6.13 6.92
CA GLN A 34 2.56 5.02 7.23
C GLN A 34 3.99 5.53 7.36
N LYS A 35 4.81 4.79 8.10
CA LYS A 35 6.24 5.03 8.23
C LYS A 35 7.00 3.81 7.74
N PHE A 36 7.82 4.01 6.72
CA PHE A 36 8.59 2.93 6.10
C PHE A 36 9.97 2.80 6.71
N GLY A 37 10.42 1.56 6.85
CA GLY A 37 11.77 1.21 7.28
C GLY A 37 12.29 0.01 6.49
N GLY A 38 13.57 -0.27 6.64
CA GLY A 38 14.25 -1.29 5.85
C GLY A 38 14.87 -0.68 4.60
N ASP A 39 14.74 -1.34 3.46
CA ASP A 39 15.33 -0.87 2.21
C ASP A 39 14.62 0.36 1.64
N ILE A 40 13.35 0.58 2.00
CA ILE A 40 12.63 1.82 1.74
C ILE A 40 12.50 2.56 3.07
N THR A 41 12.92 3.83 3.11
CA THR A 41 12.72 4.68 4.28
C THR A 41 11.94 5.91 3.88
N GLY A 42 11.03 6.35 4.76
CA GLY A 42 10.25 7.54 4.51
C GLY A 42 8.80 7.41 4.93
N ASP A 43 7.97 8.28 4.37
CA ASP A 43 6.57 8.40 4.73
C ASP A 43 5.68 7.88 3.60
N GLY A 44 4.60 7.20 3.98
CA GLY A 44 3.59 6.73 3.05
C GLY A 44 2.24 7.32 3.37
N ASN A 45 1.41 7.42 2.35
CA ASN A 45 0.01 7.80 2.46
C ASN A 45 -0.79 6.93 1.50
N VAL A 46 -1.82 6.27 2.00
CA VAL A 46 -2.62 5.35 1.20
C VAL A 46 -4.09 5.73 1.24
N HIS A 47 -4.76 5.58 0.10
CA HIS A 47 -6.21 5.70 -0.03
C HIS A 47 -6.73 4.42 -0.66
N TRP A 48 -7.68 3.78 0.01
CA TRP A 48 -8.29 2.54 -0.41
C TRP A 48 -9.75 2.72 -0.75
N LEU A 49 -10.21 2.05 -1.80
CA LEU A 49 -11.63 1.78 -2.01
C LEU A 49 -11.87 0.32 -1.69
N ILE A 50 -12.87 0.05 -0.87
CA ILE A 50 -13.05 -1.27 -0.26
C ILE A 50 -14.48 -1.75 -0.50
N THR A 51 -14.60 -3.00 -0.93
CA THR A 51 -15.89 -3.70 -0.93
C THR A 51 -15.86 -4.78 0.13
N TYR A 52 -16.72 -4.65 1.14
CA TYR A 52 -16.89 -5.65 2.19
C TYR A 52 -18.01 -6.59 1.83
N ALA A 53 -17.75 -7.89 1.95
CA ALA A 53 -18.77 -8.90 1.83
C ALA A 53 -19.48 -9.11 3.17
N ALA A 54 -20.63 -9.77 3.14
CA ALA A 54 -21.41 -10.04 4.34
C ALA A 54 -20.65 -10.89 5.37
N ASP A 55 -19.70 -11.70 4.94
CA ASP A 55 -18.88 -12.55 5.82
C ASP A 55 -17.65 -11.82 6.40
N LYS A 56 -17.57 -10.50 6.21
CA LYS A 56 -16.50 -9.62 6.69
C LYS A 56 -15.17 -9.77 5.95
N THR A 57 -15.12 -10.54 4.88
CA THR A 57 -13.99 -10.48 3.97
C THR A 57 -14.12 -9.24 3.09
N ALA A 58 -13.02 -8.77 2.54
CA ALA A 58 -13.02 -7.55 1.76
C ALA A 58 -12.02 -7.60 0.61
N ARG A 59 -12.29 -6.81 -0.39
CA ARG A 59 -11.39 -6.56 -1.50
C ARG A 59 -11.09 -5.07 -1.54
N LEU A 60 -9.80 -4.74 -1.67
CA LEU A 60 -9.34 -3.36 -1.62
C LEU A 60 -8.56 -3.03 -2.88
N VAL A 61 -8.78 -1.84 -3.41
CA VAL A 61 -7.92 -1.27 -4.45
C VAL A 61 -7.55 0.15 -4.02
N GLY A 62 -6.32 0.56 -4.29
CA GLY A 62 -5.92 1.88 -3.85
C GLY A 62 -4.63 2.38 -4.46
N LEU A 63 -4.32 3.61 -4.10
CA LEU A 63 -3.07 4.27 -4.46
C LEU A 63 -2.33 4.64 -3.19
N GLN A 64 -1.03 4.37 -3.19
CA GLN A 64 -0.15 4.63 -2.06
C GLN A 64 1.03 5.43 -2.56
N ARG A 65 1.26 6.59 -1.94
CA ARG A 65 2.43 7.40 -2.28
C ARG A 65 3.49 7.21 -1.19
N ILE A 66 4.71 6.94 -1.62
CA ILE A 66 5.86 6.86 -0.73
C ILE A 66 6.79 8.01 -1.07
N LYS A 67 7.17 8.77 -0.05
CA LYS A 67 8.12 9.87 -0.15
C LYS A 67 9.28 9.59 0.79
N GLY A 68 10.46 9.38 0.22
CA GLY A 68 11.63 9.02 1.02
C GLY A 68 12.77 8.55 0.14
N SER A 69 13.42 7.47 0.53
CA SER A 69 14.55 6.95 -0.23
C SER A 69 14.52 5.43 -0.37
N ILE A 70 15.10 4.98 -1.48
CA ILE A 70 15.30 3.57 -1.79
C ILE A 70 16.63 3.45 -2.56
N GLY A 71 17.46 2.52 -2.15
CA GLY A 71 18.74 2.29 -2.82
C GLY A 71 19.68 3.50 -2.82
N GLY A 72 19.60 4.36 -1.81
CA GLY A 72 20.42 5.55 -1.70
C GLY A 72 19.94 6.74 -2.54
N ARG A 73 18.76 6.62 -3.17
CA ARG A 73 18.18 7.68 -4.01
C ARG A 73 16.90 8.20 -3.36
N SER A 74 16.67 9.50 -3.42
CA SER A 74 15.56 10.18 -2.76
C SER A 74 14.56 10.74 -3.75
N GLY A 75 13.29 10.71 -3.36
CA GLY A 75 12.20 11.23 -4.16
C GLY A 75 10.88 10.67 -3.67
N SER A 76 9.93 10.54 -4.60
CA SER A 76 8.65 9.93 -4.30
C SER A 76 8.18 9.09 -5.49
N PHE A 77 7.27 8.16 -5.22
CA PHE A 77 6.61 7.40 -6.27
C PHE A 77 5.27 6.90 -5.77
N VAL A 78 4.42 6.51 -6.72
CA VAL A 78 3.07 6.03 -6.41
C VAL A 78 2.97 4.55 -6.73
N ILE A 79 2.35 3.83 -5.83
CA ILE A 79 2.06 2.41 -5.99
C ILE A 79 0.55 2.25 -6.19
N GLU A 80 0.18 1.47 -7.20
CA GLU A 80 -1.17 0.95 -7.32
C GLU A 80 -1.21 -0.37 -6.58
N ALA A 81 -2.12 -0.48 -5.61
CA ALA A 81 -2.20 -1.65 -4.75
C ALA A 81 -3.56 -2.32 -4.86
N SER A 82 -3.57 -3.63 -4.79
CA SER A 82 -4.80 -4.40 -4.64
C SER A 82 -4.59 -5.43 -3.54
N ALA A 83 -5.60 -5.63 -2.71
CA ALA A 83 -5.45 -6.47 -1.53
C ALA A 83 -6.72 -7.24 -1.23
N ASP A 84 -6.54 -8.32 -0.48
CA ASP A 84 -7.62 -9.10 0.10
C ASP A 84 -7.51 -9.03 1.61
N HIS A 85 -8.64 -8.86 2.27
CA HIS A 85 -8.74 -8.89 3.72
C HIS A 85 -9.57 -10.09 4.15
N THR A 86 -9.00 -10.92 5.02
CA THR A 86 -9.62 -12.20 5.41
C THR A 86 -10.50 -12.08 6.66
N GLY A 87 -10.64 -10.87 7.22
CA GLY A 87 -11.28 -10.62 8.51
C GLY A 87 -10.27 -10.49 9.65
N LYS A 88 -9.04 -10.97 9.46
CA LYS A 88 -7.95 -10.89 10.45
C LYS A 88 -6.71 -10.22 9.88
N SER A 89 -6.38 -10.49 8.63
CA SER A 89 -5.17 -9.98 7.99
C SER A 89 -5.45 -9.54 6.57
N SER A 90 -4.58 -8.69 6.06
CA SER A 90 -4.63 -8.24 4.67
C SER A 90 -3.32 -8.59 3.98
N TYR A 91 -3.40 -8.94 2.72
CA TYR A 91 -2.23 -9.18 1.89
C TYR A 91 -2.54 -8.69 0.48
N GLY A 92 -1.53 -8.25 -0.21
CA GLY A 92 -1.79 -7.68 -1.53
C GLY A 92 -0.58 -7.55 -2.42
N SER A 93 -0.86 -7.03 -3.60
CA SER A 93 0.11 -6.81 -4.67
C SER A 93 0.35 -5.33 -4.87
N TRP A 94 1.58 -5.00 -5.22
CA TRP A 94 2.03 -3.65 -5.54
C TRP A 94 2.50 -3.56 -6.98
N SER A 95 2.17 -2.46 -7.63
CA SER A 95 2.72 -2.12 -8.94
C SER A 95 3.03 -0.63 -8.94
N ILE A 96 4.27 -0.27 -9.23
CA ILE A 96 4.64 1.15 -9.31
C ILE A 96 3.97 1.75 -10.54
N VAL A 97 3.27 2.87 -10.36
CA VAL A 97 2.62 3.58 -11.46
C VAL A 97 3.70 4.19 -12.33
N GLU A 98 3.67 3.88 -13.62
CA GLU A 98 4.66 4.37 -14.58
C GLU A 98 4.65 5.90 -14.58
N ASP A 99 5.84 6.49 -14.62
CA ASP A 99 6.07 7.94 -14.63
C ASP A 99 5.66 8.66 -13.34
N SER A 100 5.42 7.93 -12.26
CA SER A 100 5.08 8.54 -10.98
C SER A 100 6.30 8.94 -10.15
N GLY A 101 7.49 8.45 -10.50
CA GLY A 101 8.71 8.75 -9.76
C GLY A 101 9.13 10.20 -9.89
N THR A 102 9.62 10.78 -8.79
CA THR A 102 10.12 12.16 -8.76
C THR A 102 11.53 12.21 -8.17
N GLY A 103 12.22 13.32 -8.38
CA GLY A 103 13.57 13.50 -7.88
C GLY A 103 14.51 12.44 -8.46
N ASP A 104 15.31 11.83 -7.61
CA ASP A 104 16.23 10.78 -8.02
C ASP A 104 15.54 9.44 -8.31
N LEU A 105 14.24 9.37 -8.09
CA LEU A 105 13.41 8.19 -8.38
C LEU A 105 12.63 8.30 -9.68
N ALA A 106 12.90 9.33 -10.48
CA ALA A 106 12.30 9.45 -11.81
C ALA A 106 12.63 8.20 -12.63
N GLY A 107 11.62 7.64 -13.28
CA GLY A 107 11.77 6.43 -14.09
C GLY A 107 11.70 5.11 -13.34
N ILE A 108 11.43 5.13 -12.02
CA ILE A 108 11.31 3.90 -11.24
C ILE A 108 10.14 3.06 -11.72
N THR A 109 10.38 1.75 -11.85
CA THR A 109 9.35 0.76 -12.20
C THR A 109 9.50 -0.44 -11.28
N GLY A 110 8.46 -1.22 -11.16
CA GLY A 110 8.54 -2.44 -10.37
C GLY A 110 7.20 -2.97 -9.89
N THR A 111 7.28 -4.16 -9.32
CA THR A 111 6.14 -4.85 -8.73
C THR A 111 6.55 -5.48 -7.41
N GLY A 112 5.59 -5.70 -6.54
CA GLY A 112 5.87 -6.31 -5.25
C GLY A 112 4.61 -6.76 -4.53
N SER A 113 4.76 -6.95 -3.23
CA SER A 113 3.67 -7.41 -2.39
C SER A 113 3.84 -6.90 -0.97
N PHE A 114 2.76 -6.96 -0.20
CA PHE A 114 2.81 -6.65 1.21
C PHE A 114 1.94 -7.63 2.00
N ASP A 115 2.26 -7.76 3.28
CA ASP A 115 1.53 -8.61 4.22
C ASP A 115 1.31 -7.82 5.51
N ALA A 116 0.03 -7.66 5.87
CA ALA A 116 -0.39 -6.95 7.08
C ALA A 116 -1.19 -7.93 7.95
N PRO A 117 -0.52 -8.59 8.91
CA PRO A 117 -1.14 -9.70 9.65
C PRO A 117 -2.15 -9.27 10.73
N GLY A 118 -2.52 -8.01 10.80
CA GLY A 118 -3.56 -7.54 11.72
C GLY A 118 -3.06 -6.68 12.87
N GLY A 119 -1.78 -6.36 12.89
CA GLY A 119 -1.19 -5.42 13.85
C GLY A 119 -0.89 -4.07 13.21
N PRO A 120 -0.18 -3.21 13.93
CA PRO A 120 0.20 -1.90 13.40
C PRO A 120 1.38 -1.95 12.43
N LYS A 121 1.96 -3.11 12.21
CA LYS A 121 3.13 -3.29 11.35
C LYS A 121 2.82 -4.25 10.22
N ALA A 122 3.30 -3.89 9.02
CA ALA A 122 3.23 -4.73 7.83
C ALA A 122 4.63 -4.92 7.25
N THR A 123 4.80 -5.97 6.46
CA THR A 123 6.05 -6.22 5.73
C THR A 123 5.82 -6.06 4.24
N TYR A 124 6.89 -5.75 3.52
CA TYR A 124 6.81 -5.59 2.07
C TYR A 124 8.01 -6.21 1.38
N GLU A 125 7.82 -6.48 0.10
CA GLU A 125 8.86 -6.90 -0.81
C GLU A 125 8.58 -6.22 -2.15
N LEU A 126 9.58 -5.52 -2.69
CA LEU A 126 9.44 -4.78 -3.94
C LEU A 126 10.63 -5.11 -4.83
N ASN A 127 10.34 -5.53 -6.06
CA ASN A 127 11.36 -5.68 -7.11
C ASN A 127 11.26 -4.47 -8.01
N TYR A 128 12.33 -3.69 -8.10
CA TYR A 128 12.30 -2.42 -8.82
C TYR A 128 13.51 -2.23 -9.73
N GLU A 129 13.34 -1.34 -10.69
CA GLU A 129 14.41 -0.90 -11.57
C GLU A 129 14.40 0.63 -11.66
N LEU A 130 15.60 1.19 -11.74
CA LEU A 130 15.80 2.61 -12.00
C LEU A 130 16.57 2.73 -13.29
N GLY A 131 15.88 3.24 -14.28
CA GLY A 131 16.43 3.33 -15.64
C GLY A 131 17.49 4.40 -15.83
#